data_3fec36ef80c8c54fcc238a095a14d5d6
#
_entry.id   3fec36ef80c8c54fcc238a095a14d5d6
#
_cell.length_a   1.000
_cell.length_b   1.000
_cell.length_c   1.000
_cell.angle_alpha   90.00
_cell.angle_beta   90.00
_cell.angle_gamma   90.00
#
_symmetry.space_group_name_H-M   'P 1'
#
loop_
_entity.id
_entity.type
_entity.pdbx_description
1 polymer ?
#
loop_
_entity_poly.entity_id
_entity_poly.type
_entity_poly.pdbx_seq_one_letter_code
_entity_poly.pdbx_strand_id
1 'polypeptide(L)'
;MTIISRLLPQRRSARRANGHRVYLCTGRSKAEIYDELWAIGLDGMIGGNGCYAEEHGRVLFHQTLSAAQCRAVVDWLRDRERAFYLECSSGLYASPRFREKGDPVICLYQQRKGKTGQSVDQVFPHMIWGVCLYRDDASKISFILEAPDDARQAPGRQRRAGAVNLGVPGTDKGTAVKRMLAAISGSVADTIAFGDAAVDVPMLRTCAINVAMGSGGEQARMAAAHVTDDVERDGLAKAFAHFGLI
;
A
#
# COMPACT_ATOMS: atom_id res chain seq x y z
N MET A 1 -3.20 -5.20 1.19
CA MET A 1 -2.98 -4.70 2.56
C MET A 1 -2.29 -5.82 3.31
N THR A 2 -0.99 -5.70 3.47
CA THR A 2 -0.25 -6.66 4.31
C THR A 2 -0.81 -6.51 5.71
N ILE A 3 -1.44 -7.55 6.22
CA ILE A 3 -2.23 -7.46 7.44
C ILE A 3 -1.28 -7.66 8.61
N ILE A 4 -0.90 -6.57 9.27
CA ILE A 4 -0.29 -6.60 10.60
C ILE A 4 -1.35 -6.29 11.66
N SER A 5 -2.63 -6.49 11.36
CA SER A 5 -3.73 -6.00 12.20
C SER A 5 -3.99 -6.78 13.51
N ARG A 6 -3.26 -7.88 13.78
CA ARG A 6 -3.44 -8.67 15.02
C ARG A 6 -2.16 -9.10 15.73
N LEU A 7 -1.03 -8.47 15.46
CA LEU A 7 0.13 -8.68 16.34
C LEU A 7 -0.10 -7.93 17.66
N LEU A 8 -0.57 -8.67 18.66
CA LEU A 8 -0.79 -8.15 20.01
C LEU A 8 0.50 -7.50 20.56
N PRO A 9 0.39 -6.44 21.37
CA PRO A 9 1.54 -5.73 21.95
C PRO A 9 2.55 -6.63 22.66
N GLN A 10 2.09 -7.75 23.21
CA GLN A 10 2.91 -8.74 23.92
C GLN A 10 3.93 -9.46 23.03
N ARG A 11 3.73 -9.52 21.70
CA ARG A 11 4.65 -10.18 20.77
C ARG A 11 5.70 -9.24 20.13
N ARG A 12 5.68 -7.95 20.49
CA ARG A 12 6.68 -6.96 20.05
C ARG A 12 8.07 -7.20 20.66
N SER A 13 8.09 -7.59 21.93
CA SER A 13 9.33 -7.80 22.68
C SER A 13 10.14 -8.98 22.12
N ALA A 14 9.48 -10.06 21.72
CA ALA A 14 10.14 -11.26 21.21
C ALA A 14 10.89 -10.98 19.90
N ARG A 15 10.28 -10.26 18.93
CA ARG A 15 10.94 -9.91 17.65
C ARG A 15 12.19 -9.08 17.82
N ARG A 16 12.13 -8.04 18.67
CA ARG A 16 13.30 -7.17 18.98
C ARG A 16 14.35 -7.91 19.77
N ALA A 17 13.95 -8.79 20.67
CA ALA A 17 14.88 -9.65 21.39
C ALA A 17 15.68 -10.56 20.45
N ASN A 18 15.06 -10.98 19.33
CA ASN A 18 15.70 -11.81 18.29
C ASN A 18 16.44 -10.98 17.21
N GLY A 19 16.49 -9.64 17.33
CA GLY A 19 17.20 -8.75 16.39
C GLY A 19 16.51 -8.51 15.04
N HIS A 20 15.24 -8.93 14.88
CA HIS A 20 14.51 -8.75 13.62
C HIS A 20 13.95 -7.34 13.49
N ARG A 21 14.10 -6.78 12.27
CA ARG A 21 13.45 -5.52 11.86
C ARG A 21 12.19 -5.82 11.06
N VAL A 22 11.13 -5.03 11.29
CA VAL A 22 9.82 -5.26 10.66
C VAL A 22 9.33 -3.99 9.97
N TYR A 23 9.01 -4.15 8.70
CA TYR A 23 8.57 -3.06 7.84
C TYR A 23 7.17 -3.32 7.30
N LEU A 24 6.36 -2.27 7.24
CA LEU A 24 5.11 -2.28 6.49
C LEU A 24 5.41 -2.11 5.00
N CYS A 25 4.95 -3.04 4.16
CA CYS A 25 5.03 -2.89 2.71
C CYS A 25 3.62 -2.79 2.11
N THR A 26 3.23 -1.61 1.67
CA THR A 26 1.84 -1.29 1.33
C THR A 26 1.69 -0.48 0.04
N GLY A 27 0.50 -0.59 -0.57
CA GLY A 27 0.11 0.31 -1.66
C GLY A 27 -0.32 1.70 -1.20
N ARG A 28 -0.52 1.90 0.10
CA ARG A 28 -0.92 3.20 0.65
C ARG A 28 0.25 4.18 0.65
N SER A 29 -0.04 5.47 0.45
CA SER A 29 0.91 6.53 0.70
C SER A 29 1.18 6.69 2.21
N LYS A 30 2.23 7.42 2.58
CA LYS A 30 2.53 7.68 3.99
C LYS A 30 1.35 8.33 4.72
N ALA A 31 0.68 9.29 4.09
CA ALA A 31 -0.46 10.00 4.66
C ALA A 31 -1.68 9.10 4.96
N GLU A 32 -1.74 7.89 4.40
CA GLU A 32 -2.82 6.94 4.64
C GLU A 32 -2.53 5.95 5.79
N ILE A 33 -1.37 6.06 6.44
CA ILE A 33 -0.97 5.15 7.51
C ILE A 33 -1.44 5.72 8.85
N TYR A 34 -2.30 4.97 9.52
CA TYR A 34 -2.84 5.33 10.81
C TYR A 34 -1.83 5.13 11.95
N ASP A 35 -1.94 5.94 13.00
CA ASP A 35 -1.06 5.88 14.17
C ASP A 35 -1.08 4.50 14.85
N GLU A 36 -2.21 3.80 14.82
CA GLU A 36 -2.34 2.43 15.35
C GLU A 36 -1.43 1.43 14.63
N LEU A 37 -1.15 1.63 13.33
CA LEU A 37 -0.19 0.80 12.60
C LEU A 37 1.25 1.06 13.06
N TRP A 38 1.61 2.32 13.27
CA TRP A 38 2.90 2.68 13.85
C TRP A 38 3.03 2.18 15.29
N ALA A 39 1.93 2.24 16.04
CA ALA A 39 1.86 1.73 17.40
C ALA A 39 2.16 0.22 17.51
N ILE A 40 2.15 -0.57 16.42
CA ILE A 40 2.62 -1.96 16.37
C ILE A 40 4.14 -2.06 16.61
N GLY A 41 4.89 -0.98 16.49
CA GLY A 41 6.35 -0.94 16.65
C GLY A 41 7.09 -1.38 15.39
N LEU A 42 6.68 -0.86 14.24
CA LEU A 42 7.38 -1.02 12.97
C LEU A 42 8.69 -0.24 12.99
N ASP A 43 9.71 -0.78 12.32
CA ASP A 43 10.99 -0.08 12.15
C ASP A 43 10.94 0.89 10.97
N GLY A 44 9.98 0.71 10.06
CA GLY A 44 9.78 1.59 8.92
C GLY A 44 8.69 1.09 7.98
N MET A 45 8.65 1.68 6.78
CA MET A 45 7.69 1.28 5.75
C MET A 45 8.25 1.41 4.33
N ILE A 46 7.64 0.63 3.44
CA ILE A 46 7.62 0.87 2.00
C ILE A 46 6.17 1.21 1.64
N GLY A 47 5.94 2.41 1.12
CA GLY A 47 4.62 2.94 0.77
C GLY A 47 4.45 3.22 -0.71
N GLY A 48 3.21 3.58 -1.12
CA GLY A 48 2.91 3.99 -2.49
C GLY A 48 3.24 2.93 -3.56
N ASN A 49 3.06 1.63 -3.24
CA ASN A 49 3.51 0.52 -4.10
C ASN A 49 5.01 0.54 -4.43
N GLY A 50 5.84 1.06 -3.53
CA GLY A 50 7.28 1.10 -3.71
C GLY A 50 7.84 2.48 -4.07
N CYS A 51 7.01 3.51 -4.13
CA CYS A 51 7.47 4.88 -4.40
C CYS A 51 8.13 5.55 -3.21
N TYR A 52 7.86 5.09 -1.99
CA TYR A 52 8.32 5.70 -0.75
C TYR A 52 8.93 4.65 0.16
N ALA A 53 10.02 4.97 0.83
CA ALA A 53 10.49 4.19 1.97
C ALA A 53 11.08 5.06 3.06
N GLU A 54 10.87 4.65 4.31
CA GLU A 54 11.49 5.23 5.49
C GLU A 54 11.88 4.17 6.52
N GLU A 55 12.86 4.49 7.34
CA GLU A 55 13.30 3.72 8.50
C GLU A 55 13.50 4.66 9.69
N HIS A 56 12.88 4.34 10.83
CA HIS A 56 12.94 5.14 12.05
C HIS A 56 12.67 6.65 11.82
N GLY A 57 11.69 6.97 10.96
CA GLY A 57 11.33 8.34 10.60
C GLY A 57 12.25 9.01 9.58
N ARG A 58 13.39 8.39 9.21
CA ARG A 58 14.28 8.88 8.16
C ARG A 58 13.79 8.39 6.79
N VAL A 59 13.47 9.31 5.89
CA VAL A 59 13.13 8.99 4.50
C VAL A 59 14.37 8.47 3.79
N LEU A 60 14.30 7.25 3.27
CA LEU A 60 15.37 6.62 2.49
C LEU A 60 15.28 7.00 1.03
N PHE A 61 14.07 7.01 0.49
CA PHE A 61 13.76 7.52 -0.84
C PHE A 61 12.29 7.90 -0.97
N HIS A 62 12.01 8.82 -1.88
CA HIS A 62 10.66 9.18 -2.29
C HIS A 62 10.67 9.45 -3.80
N GLN A 63 9.96 8.62 -4.57
CA GLN A 63 9.74 8.82 -5.99
C GLN A 63 8.35 9.40 -6.21
N THR A 64 8.30 10.49 -6.94
CA THR A 64 7.07 11.19 -7.27
C THR A 64 6.84 11.21 -8.78
N LEU A 65 5.62 11.43 -9.17
CA LEU A 65 5.30 11.80 -10.54
C LEU A 65 5.98 13.15 -10.85
N SER A 66 6.59 13.28 -12.00
CA SER A 66 7.04 14.61 -12.43
C SER A 66 5.85 15.56 -12.57
N ALA A 67 6.09 16.86 -12.47
CA ALA A 67 5.05 17.88 -12.62
C ALA A 67 4.30 17.72 -13.96
N ALA A 68 5.00 17.37 -15.04
CA ALA A 68 4.40 17.13 -16.34
C ALA A 68 3.50 15.87 -16.34
N GLN A 69 3.95 14.77 -15.73
CA GLN A 69 3.15 13.54 -15.60
C GLN A 69 1.91 13.77 -14.74
N CYS A 70 2.07 14.42 -13.58
CA CYS A 70 0.97 14.74 -12.69
C CYS A 70 -0.07 15.61 -13.42
N ARG A 71 0.38 16.66 -14.11
CA ARG A 71 -0.49 17.55 -14.89
C ARG A 71 -1.23 16.78 -15.98
N ALA A 72 -0.53 16.02 -16.81
CA ALA A 72 -1.14 15.28 -17.92
C ALA A 72 -2.23 14.31 -17.42
N VAL A 73 -2.00 13.63 -16.30
CA VAL A 73 -2.99 12.70 -15.71
C VAL A 73 -4.18 13.47 -15.14
N VAL A 74 -3.94 14.55 -14.39
CA VAL A 74 -5.00 15.37 -13.79
C VAL A 74 -5.87 16.01 -14.87
N ASP A 75 -5.26 16.55 -15.93
CA ASP A 75 -6.00 17.15 -17.06
C ASP A 75 -6.83 16.08 -17.78
N TRP A 76 -6.24 14.91 -18.06
CA TRP A 76 -6.95 13.78 -18.67
C TRP A 76 -8.17 13.35 -17.85
N LEU A 77 -8.06 13.33 -16.50
CA LEU A 77 -9.15 12.98 -15.59
C LEU A 77 -10.23 14.08 -15.53
N ARG A 78 -9.82 15.34 -15.53
CA ARG A 78 -10.72 16.50 -15.53
C ARG A 78 -11.52 16.59 -16.83
N ASP A 79 -10.87 16.43 -17.99
CA ASP A 79 -11.54 16.47 -19.30
C ASP A 79 -12.62 15.37 -19.42
N ARG A 80 -12.48 14.29 -18.66
CA ARG A 80 -13.43 13.17 -18.61
C ARG A 80 -14.35 13.22 -17.40
N GLU A 81 -14.27 14.31 -16.64
CA GLU A 81 -15.04 14.50 -15.41
C GLU A 81 -14.95 13.32 -14.43
N ARG A 82 -13.78 12.70 -14.29
CA ARG A 82 -13.58 11.57 -13.36
C ARG A 82 -13.37 12.02 -11.93
N ALA A 83 -13.90 11.23 -10.99
CA ALA A 83 -13.61 11.39 -9.58
C ALA A 83 -12.26 10.75 -9.24
N PHE A 84 -11.34 11.52 -8.66
CA PHE A 84 -9.98 11.07 -8.36
C PHE A 84 -9.40 11.76 -7.13
N TYR A 85 -8.30 11.21 -6.62
CA TYR A 85 -7.47 11.85 -5.60
C TYR A 85 -5.98 11.55 -5.84
N LEU A 86 -5.16 12.49 -5.42
CA LEU A 86 -3.71 12.37 -5.44
C LEU A 86 -3.24 11.82 -4.09
N GLU A 87 -2.39 10.81 -4.14
CA GLU A 87 -1.79 10.19 -2.96
C GLU A 87 -0.36 10.72 -2.82
N CYS A 88 -0.21 11.61 -1.86
CA CYS A 88 1.03 12.30 -1.56
C CYS A 88 1.58 11.86 -0.20
N SER A 89 2.83 12.15 0.09
CA SER A 89 3.37 11.96 1.43
C SER A 89 2.82 12.96 2.44
N SER A 90 2.44 14.16 1.96
CA SER A 90 1.88 15.25 2.76
C SER A 90 0.38 15.11 3.06
N GLY A 91 -0.35 14.30 2.29
CA GLY A 91 -1.80 14.14 2.43
C GLY A 91 -2.45 13.47 1.25
N LEU A 92 -3.78 13.36 1.30
CA LEU A 92 -4.62 12.89 0.20
C LEU A 92 -5.41 14.09 -0.33
N TYR A 93 -5.31 14.36 -1.62
CA TYR A 93 -5.91 15.53 -2.24
C TYR A 93 -6.98 15.12 -3.24
N ALA A 94 -8.24 15.21 -2.83
CA ALA A 94 -9.39 14.75 -3.61
C ALA A 94 -9.86 15.80 -4.60
N SER A 95 -10.28 15.36 -5.79
CA SER A 95 -11.02 16.20 -6.73
C SER A 95 -12.40 16.57 -6.15
N PRO A 96 -13.01 17.71 -6.56
CA PRO A 96 -14.32 18.09 -6.07
C PRO A 96 -15.38 17.00 -6.26
N ARG A 97 -15.35 16.29 -7.38
CA ARG A 97 -16.30 15.21 -7.69
C ARG A 97 -16.07 13.93 -6.87
N PHE A 98 -14.92 13.74 -6.25
CA PHE A 98 -14.65 12.52 -5.48
C PHE A 98 -15.60 12.37 -4.30
N ARG A 99 -16.01 13.47 -3.67
CA ARG A 99 -16.95 13.43 -2.55
C ARG A 99 -18.32 12.92 -2.99
N GLU A 100 -18.77 13.27 -4.19
CA GLU A 100 -20.09 12.87 -4.74
C GLU A 100 -20.09 11.44 -5.26
N LYS A 101 -19.01 11.05 -5.93
CA LYS A 101 -18.88 9.76 -6.64
C LYS A 101 -18.09 8.70 -5.89
N GLY A 102 -17.38 9.12 -4.83
CA GLY A 102 -16.55 8.23 -4.00
C GLY A 102 -17.34 7.26 -3.13
N ASP A 103 -18.59 7.54 -2.86
CA ASP A 103 -19.45 6.75 -1.99
C ASP A 103 -19.46 5.24 -2.29
N PRO A 104 -19.56 4.75 -3.55
CA PRO A 104 -19.52 3.31 -3.81
C PRO A 104 -18.20 2.66 -3.43
N VAL A 105 -17.07 3.34 -3.67
CA VAL A 105 -15.73 2.86 -3.29
C VAL A 105 -15.56 2.90 -1.78
N ILE A 106 -16.07 3.94 -1.15
CA ILE A 106 -16.04 4.11 0.29
C ILE A 106 -16.93 3.08 0.98
N CYS A 107 -18.16 2.86 0.51
CA CYS A 107 -19.04 1.81 0.99
C CYS A 107 -18.40 0.44 0.89
N LEU A 108 -17.76 0.11 -0.23
CA LEU A 108 -17.02 -1.14 -0.38
C LEU A 108 -15.86 -1.25 0.62
N TYR A 109 -15.15 -0.17 0.89
CA TYR A 109 -14.06 -0.10 1.87
C TYR A 109 -14.58 -0.28 3.30
N GLN A 110 -15.71 0.36 3.62
CA GLN A 110 -16.40 0.22 4.91
C GLN A 110 -16.86 -1.21 5.15
N GLN A 111 -17.53 -1.83 4.16
CA GLN A 111 -17.99 -3.22 4.22
C GLN A 111 -16.82 -4.19 4.45
N ARG A 112 -15.74 -4.07 3.68
CA ARG A 112 -14.57 -4.95 3.80
C ARG A 112 -13.81 -4.81 5.11
N LYS A 113 -13.95 -3.66 5.80
CA LYS A 113 -13.27 -3.39 7.07
C LYS A 113 -14.19 -3.47 8.29
N GLY A 114 -15.45 -3.88 8.12
CA GLY A 114 -16.43 -3.89 9.21
C GLY A 114 -16.72 -2.49 9.78
N LYS A 115 -16.49 -1.43 9.00
CA LYS A 115 -16.68 -0.03 9.38
C LYS A 115 -17.93 0.58 8.75
N THR A 116 -18.96 -0.24 8.57
CA THR A 116 -20.25 0.18 8.03
C THR A 116 -20.84 1.30 8.89
N GLY A 117 -21.29 2.37 8.24
CA GLY A 117 -21.88 3.53 8.93
C GLY A 117 -20.91 4.66 9.27
N GLN A 118 -19.62 4.53 8.99
CA GLN A 118 -18.69 5.65 9.15
C GLN A 118 -18.78 6.63 7.96
N SER A 119 -18.60 7.91 8.22
CA SER A 119 -18.53 8.94 7.17
C SER A 119 -17.26 8.81 6.34
N VAL A 120 -17.24 9.45 5.15
CA VAL A 120 -16.04 9.57 4.31
C VAL A 120 -14.86 10.14 5.08
N ASP A 121 -15.11 11.18 5.88
CA ASP A 121 -14.06 11.84 6.67
C ASP A 121 -13.50 10.92 7.78
N GLN A 122 -14.31 10.00 8.31
CA GLN A 122 -13.85 8.98 9.26
C GLN A 122 -13.05 7.84 8.59
N VAL A 123 -13.37 7.51 7.35
CA VAL A 123 -12.65 6.47 6.59
C VAL A 123 -11.33 7.02 6.01
N PHE A 124 -11.32 8.28 5.64
CA PHE A 124 -10.16 8.98 5.07
C PHE A 124 -9.86 10.28 5.86
N PRO A 125 -9.43 10.18 7.12
CA PRO A 125 -9.25 11.35 7.99
C PRO A 125 -8.20 12.36 7.49
N HIS A 126 -7.31 11.92 6.60
CA HIS A 126 -6.26 12.76 6.00
C HIS A 126 -6.62 13.29 4.62
N MET A 127 -7.90 13.14 4.19
CA MET A 127 -8.34 13.63 2.90
C MET A 127 -8.57 15.15 2.93
N ILE A 128 -7.95 15.84 2.00
CA ILE A 128 -8.15 17.28 1.78
C ILE A 128 -9.10 17.43 0.60
N TRP A 129 -10.32 17.90 0.88
CA TRP A 129 -11.39 18.00 -0.10
C TRP A 129 -11.30 19.28 -0.94
N GLY A 130 -11.63 19.14 -2.22
CA GLY A 130 -11.76 20.29 -3.13
C GLY A 130 -10.44 20.94 -3.56
N VAL A 131 -9.33 20.47 -3.05
CA VAL A 131 -8.00 21.00 -3.40
C VAL A 131 -7.32 20.02 -4.34
N CYS A 132 -7.71 20.06 -5.60
CA CYS A 132 -7.03 19.29 -6.63
C CYS A 132 -6.08 20.20 -7.41
N LEU A 133 -4.94 20.44 -6.83
CA LEU A 133 -3.83 21.14 -7.47
C LEU A 133 -2.79 20.12 -7.95
N TYR A 134 -2.00 20.53 -8.93
CA TYR A 134 -0.83 19.77 -9.32
C TYR A 134 0.16 19.73 -8.16
N ARG A 135 0.48 18.51 -7.72
CA ARG A 135 1.39 18.28 -6.59
C ARG A 135 2.71 17.74 -7.10
N ASP A 136 3.79 18.18 -6.49
CA ASP A 136 5.15 17.71 -6.74
C ASP A 136 5.55 16.51 -5.85
N ASP A 137 4.75 16.25 -4.81
CA ASP A 137 4.94 15.15 -3.88
C ASP A 137 3.96 13.96 -4.11
N ALA A 138 3.22 13.96 -5.22
CA ALA A 138 2.32 12.87 -5.59
C ALA A 138 3.10 11.65 -6.09
N SER A 139 2.99 10.54 -5.39
CA SER A 139 3.54 9.26 -5.82
C SER A 139 2.54 8.40 -6.59
N LYS A 140 1.25 8.70 -6.45
CA LYS A 140 0.18 7.96 -7.10
C LYS A 140 -1.08 8.82 -7.25
N ILE A 141 -1.85 8.56 -8.28
CA ILE A 141 -3.17 9.13 -8.51
C ILE A 141 -4.16 7.99 -8.62
N SER A 142 -5.20 8.01 -7.80
CA SER A 142 -6.27 7.01 -7.82
C SER A 142 -7.55 7.63 -8.33
N PHE A 143 -8.26 6.95 -9.24
CA PHE A 143 -9.53 7.41 -9.77
C PHE A 143 -10.57 6.28 -9.85
N ILE A 144 -11.84 6.68 -9.90
CA ILE A 144 -12.98 5.77 -9.98
C ILE A 144 -13.24 5.42 -11.43
N LEU A 145 -13.45 4.12 -11.69
CA LEU A 145 -13.88 3.64 -13.00
C LEU A 145 -15.37 3.93 -13.19
N GLU A 146 -15.69 4.87 -14.06
CA GLU A 146 -17.06 5.23 -14.40
C GLU A 146 -17.46 4.73 -15.81
N ALA A 147 -16.48 4.37 -16.64
CA ALA A 147 -16.73 3.82 -17.97
C ALA A 147 -15.87 2.57 -18.25
N PRO A 148 -16.37 1.62 -19.10
CA PRO A 148 -15.64 0.38 -19.41
C PRO A 148 -14.25 0.61 -20.01
N ASP A 149 -14.07 1.72 -20.74
CA ASP A 149 -12.82 2.05 -21.42
C ASP A 149 -11.83 2.84 -20.58
N ASP A 150 -12.24 3.40 -19.43
CA ASP A 150 -11.36 4.15 -18.53
C ASP A 150 -10.11 3.34 -18.15
N ALA A 151 -10.29 2.06 -17.87
CA ALA A 151 -9.20 1.19 -17.51
C ALA A 151 -8.24 0.87 -18.66
N ARG A 152 -8.68 0.98 -19.91
CA ARG A 152 -7.86 0.71 -21.11
C ARG A 152 -7.07 1.93 -21.55
N GLN A 153 -7.67 3.12 -21.40
CA GLN A 153 -7.13 4.39 -21.88
C GLN A 153 -6.24 5.10 -20.87
N ALA A 154 -6.32 4.71 -19.58
CA ALA A 154 -5.53 5.34 -18.54
C ALA A 154 -4.03 5.11 -18.73
N PRO A 155 -3.19 6.14 -18.70
CA PRO A 155 -1.75 6.01 -18.77
C PRO A 155 -1.19 5.36 -17.48
N GLY A 156 -0.31 4.34 -17.60
CA GLY A 156 0.45 3.79 -16.46
C GLY A 156 -0.32 2.96 -15.42
N ARG A 157 -0.77 1.76 -15.74
CA ARG A 157 -1.79 0.98 -15.03
C ARG A 157 -1.34 0.16 -13.83
N GLN A 158 -2.08 0.26 -12.71
CA GLN A 158 -2.32 -0.83 -11.74
C GLN A 158 -3.81 -0.86 -11.40
N ARG A 159 -4.46 -2.02 -11.47
CA ARG A 159 -5.92 -2.17 -11.26
C ARG A 159 -6.26 -2.63 -9.84
N ARG A 160 -7.29 -2.00 -9.25
CA ARG A 160 -8.09 -2.57 -8.14
C ARG A 160 -9.55 -2.66 -8.57
N ALA A 161 -10.35 -3.49 -7.89
CA ALA A 161 -11.79 -3.52 -8.12
C ALA A 161 -12.39 -2.12 -7.91
N GLY A 162 -12.96 -1.53 -8.97
CA GLY A 162 -13.63 -0.23 -8.93
C GLY A 162 -12.75 1.02 -8.98
N ALA A 163 -11.41 0.88 -8.96
CA ALA A 163 -10.50 2.02 -9.07
C ALA A 163 -9.21 1.66 -9.83
N VAL A 164 -8.60 2.65 -10.46
CA VAL A 164 -7.28 2.54 -11.11
C VAL A 164 -6.28 3.42 -10.39
N ASN A 165 -5.09 2.88 -10.17
CA ASN A 165 -3.96 3.62 -9.62
C ASN A 165 -2.96 3.91 -10.73
N LEU A 166 -2.60 5.17 -10.88
CA LEU A 166 -1.55 5.64 -11.77
C LEU A 166 -0.35 6.02 -10.92
N GLY A 167 0.70 5.22 -10.97
CA GLY A 167 1.91 5.41 -10.17
C GLY A 167 3.12 5.77 -11.02
N VAL A 168 4.26 5.92 -10.38
CA VAL A 168 5.55 6.17 -11.04
C VAL A 168 5.95 4.93 -11.86
N PRO A 169 6.24 5.08 -13.15
CA PRO A 169 6.65 3.95 -14.00
C PRO A 169 7.90 3.24 -13.47
N GLY A 170 7.95 1.92 -13.62
CA GLY A 170 9.09 1.10 -13.22
C GLY A 170 9.23 0.88 -11.72
N THR A 171 8.24 1.30 -10.93
CA THR A 171 8.22 1.14 -9.48
C THR A 171 7.24 0.05 -9.06
N ASP A 172 7.71 -0.87 -8.25
CA ASP A 172 6.92 -1.92 -7.60
C ASP A 172 7.49 -2.24 -6.21
N LYS A 173 6.80 -3.08 -5.45
CA LYS A 173 7.21 -3.47 -4.10
C LYS A 173 8.53 -4.24 -4.08
N GLY A 174 8.86 -5.01 -5.12
CA GLY A 174 10.11 -5.77 -5.20
C GLY A 174 11.32 -4.88 -5.48
N THR A 175 11.21 -3.96 -6.43
CA THR A 175 12.25 -2.95 -6.70
C THR A 175 12.49 -2.07 -5.48
N ALA A 176 11.42 -1.72 -4.75
CA ALA A 176 11.51 -0.93 -3.53
C ALA A 176 12.22 -1.67 -2.39
N VAL A 177 11.96 -2.98 -2.21
CA VAL A 177 12.70 -3.80 -1.23
C VAL A 177 14.19 -3.78 -1.53
N LYS A 178 14.61 -4.00 -2.78
CA LYS A 178 16.04 -3.95 -3.16
C LYS A 178 16.67 -2.59 -2.87
N ARG A 179 15.99 -1.49 -3.19
CA ARG A 179 16.47 -0.13 -2.91
C ARG A 179 16.57 0.15 -1.42
N MET A 180 15.57 -0.27 -0.65
CA MET A 180 15.57 -0.11 0.79
C MET A 180 16.74 -0.89 1.42
N LEU A 181 16.93 -2.15 1.05
CA LEU A 181 18.04 -2.99 1.53
C LEU A 181 19.41 -2.33 1.21
N ALA A 182 19.57 -1.81 -0.01
CA ALA A 182 20.80 -1.07 -0.37
C ALA A 182 21.02 0.16 0.53
N ALA A 183 19.96 0.91 0.86
CA ALA A 183 20.04 2.10 1.70
C ALA A 183 20.35 1.80 3.18
N ILE A 184 20.00 0.60 3.66
CA ILE A 184 20.24 0.17 5.06
C ILE A 184 21.36 -0.87 5.18
N SER A 185 22.15 -1.10 4.13
CA SER A 185 23.20 -2.10 4.05
C SER A 185 22.71 -3.53 4.41
N GLY A 186 21.47 -3.86 4.00
CA GLY A 186 20.86 -5.16 4.19
C GLY A 186 21.08 -6.08 3.01
N SER A 187 20.82 -7.38 3.21
CA SER A 187 20.90 -8.41 2.17
C SER A 187 19.53 -9.00 1.86
N VAL A 188 19.26 -9.32 0.60
CA VAL A 188 18.08 -10.09 0.20
C VAL A 188 18.05 -11.46 0.89
N ALA A 189 19.20 -12.07 1.14
CA ALA A 189 19.31 -13.37 1.81
C ALA A 189 18.72 -13.37 3.23
N ASP A 190 18.65 -12.19 3.87
CA ASP A 190 18.16 -12.01 5.25
C ASP A 190 16.70 -11.52 5.29
N THR A 191 15.94 -11.72 4.21
CA THR A 191 14.58 -11.19 4.10
C THR A 191 13.52 -12.27 4.12
N ILE A 192 12.42 -11.95 4.81
CA ILE A 192 11.16 -12.69 4.71
C ILE A 192 10.02 -11.73 4.34
N ALA A 193 9.19 -12.10 3.38
CA ALA A 193 8.04 -11.33 2.94
C ALA A 193 6.73 -12.07 3.18
N PHE A 194 5.71 -11.32 3.60
CA PHE A 194 4.33 -11.80 3.74
C PHE A 194 3.42 -10.98 2.83
N GLY A 195 2.61 -11.63 2.01
CA GLY A 195 1.75 -10.98 1.05
C GLY A 195 0.43 -11.71 0.82
N ASP A 196 -0.56 -10.99 0.29
CA ASP A 196 -1.91 -11.53 0.06
C ASP A 196 -2.50 -11.15 -1.31
N ALA A 197 -1.86 -10.25 -2.06
CA ALA A 197 -2.43 -9.68 -3.28
C ALA A 197 -1.47 -9.75 -4.47
N ALA A 198 -2.02 -9.60 -5.67
CA ALA A 198 -1.24 -9.56 -6.91
C ALA A 198 -0.11 -8.51 -6.91
N VAL A 199 -0.34 -7.37 -6.25
CA VAL A 199 0.67 -6.30 -6.10
C VAL A 199 1.84 -6.68 -5.18
N ASP A 200 1.72 -7.77 -4.42
CA ASP A 200 2.78 -8.30 -3.56
C ASP A 200 3.72 -9.26 -4.30
N VAL A 201 3.30 -9.79 -5.46
CA VAL A 201 4.07 -10.77 -6.22
C VAL A 201 5.52 -10.33 -6.49
N PRO A 202 5.80 -9.07 -6.91
CA PRO A 202 7.18 -8.63 -7.09
C PRO A 202 8.01 -8.70 -5.80
N MET A 203 7.41 -8.34 -4.64
CA MET A 203 8.07 -8.45 -3.34
C MET A 203 8.32 -9.92 -2.94
N LEU A 204 7.30 -10.76 -3.08
CA LEU A 204 7.41 -12.19 -2.77
C LEU A 204 8.53 -12.84 -3.59
N ARG A 205 8.64 -12.53 -4.88
CA ARG A 205 9.71 -13.03 -5.75
C ARG A 205 11.09 -12.45 -5.46
N THR A 206 11.15 -11.33 -4.75
CA THR A 206 12.43 -10.67 -4.42
C THR A 206 13.03 -11.19 -3.13
N CYS A 207 12.22 -11.45 -2.11
CA CYS A 207 12.69 -11.85 -0.80
C CYS A 207 13.12 -13.33 -0.76
N ALA A 208 14.09 -13.66 0.09
CA ALA A 208 14.64 -15.01 0.23
C ALA A 208 13.60 -16.00 0.72
N ILE A 209 12.85 -15.63 1.74
CA ILE A 209 11.68 -16.37 2.22
C ILE A 209 10.44 -15.59 1.87
N ASN A 210 9.46 -16.26 1.29
CA ASN A 210 8.23 -15.64 0.83
C ASN A 210 7.02 -16.48 1.22
N VAL A 211 6.06 -15.81 1.84
CA VAL A 211 4.88 -16.43 2.46
C VAL A 211 3.63 -15.72 1.95
N ALA A 212 2.70 -16.47 1.37
CA ALA A 212 1.37 -15.97 1.07
C ALA A 212 0.40 -16.31 2.21
N MET A 213 -0.51 -15.36 2.48
CA MET A 213 -1.63 -15.63 3.38
C MET A 213 -2.62 -16.63 2.73
N GLY A 214 -3.19 -17.53 3.49
CA GLY A 214 -4.16 -18.52 3.01
C GLY A 214 -5.39 -17.87 2.37
N SER A 215 -5.88 -16.77 2.97
CA SER A 215 -6.95 -15.92 2.42
C SER A 215 -6.52 -15.01 1.26
N GLY A 216 -5.25 -15.08 0.84
CA GLY A 216 -4.71 -14.28 -0.26
C GLY A 216 -5.22 -14.73 -1.64
N GLY A 217 -5.07 -13.84 -2.63
CA GLY A 217 -5.40 -14.14 -4.03
C GLY A 217 -4.50 -15.23 -4.63
N GLU A 218 -5.01 -15.93 -5.64
CA GLU A 218 -4.31 -17.02 -6.31
C GLU A 218 -2.90 -16.64 -6.76
N GLN A 219 -2.73 -15.46 -7.37
CA GLN A 219 -1.44 -14.98 -7.85
C GLN A 219 -0.39 -14.86 -6.74
N ALA A 220 -0.79 -14.41 -5.55
CA ALA A 220 0.12 -14.32 -4.41
C ALA A 220 0.49 -15.72 -3.91
N ARG A 221 -0.49 -16.64 -3.79
CA ARG A 221 -0.25 -18.03 -3.37
C ARG A 221 0.66 -18.78 -4.34
N MET A 222 0.47 -18.59 -5.65
CA MET A 222 1.33 -19.22 -6.68
C MET A 222 2.76 -18.64 -6.71
N ALA A 223 2.94 -17.40 -6.27
CA ALA A 223 4.25 -16.75 -6.27
C ALA A 223 5.06 -17.04 -5.00
N ALA A 224 4.44 -17.57 -3.95
CA ALA A 224 5.06 -17.84 -2.67
C ALA A 224 5.51 -19.30 -2.56
N ALA A 225 6.67 -19.52 -1.92
CA ALA A 225 7.15 -20.86 -1.59
C ALA A 225 6.38 -21.49 -0.41
N HIS A 226 5.79 -20.64 0.45
CA HIS A 226 5.00 -21.08 1.60
C HIS A 226 3.64 -20.40 1.59
N VAL A 227 2.60 -21.14 1.95
CA VAL A 227 1.26 -20.61 2.18
C VAL A 227 0.91 -20.89 3.63
N THR A 228 0.66 -19.85 4.39
CA THR A 228 0.21 -19.96 5.78
C THR A 228 -1.31 -20.00 5.89
N ASP A 229 -1.84 -20.12 7.09
CA ASP A 229 -3.28 -20.05 7.33
C ASP A 229 -3.88 -18.66 6.98
N ASP A 230 -5.20 -18.59 7.00
CA ASP A 230 -5.94 -17.35 6.82
C ASP A 230 -5.63 -16.36 7.96
N VAL A 231 -5.85 -15.08 7.69
CA VAL A 231 -5.74 -14.01 8.70
C VAL A 231 -6.62 -14.29 9.91
N GLU A 232 -7.84 -14.76 9.68
CA GLU A 232 -8.82 -15.09 10.72
C GLU A 232 -8.39 -16.27 11.61
N ARG A 233 -7.42 -17.06 11.15
CA ARG A 233 -6.85 -18.21 11.85
C ARG A 233 -5.44 -17.97 12.36
N ASP A 234 -5.09 -16.71 12.61
CA ASP A 234 -3.74 -16.31 13.06
C ASP A 234 -2.60 -16.72 12.12
N GLY A 235 -2.86 -16.82 10.81
CA GLY A 235 -1.88 -17.29 9.83
C GLY A 235 -0.55 -16.55 9.89
N LEU A 236 -0.55 -15.22 10.07
CA LEU A 236 0.69 -14.45 10.19
C LEU A 236 1.49 -14.85 11.44
N ALA A 237 0.83 -15.03 12.59
CA ALA A 237 1.49 -15.42 13.84
C ALA A 237 2.08 -16.84 13.74
N LYS A 238 1.35 -17.77 13.13
CA LYS A 238 1.83 -19.14 12.88
C LYS A 238 3.05 -19.16 11.97
N ALA A 239 3.04 -18.37 10.90
CA ALA A 239 4.19 -18.26 10.02
C ALA A 239 5.39 -17.62 10.74
N PHE A 240 5.20 -16.60 11.59
CA PHE A 240 6.27 -16.04 12.39
C PHE A 240 6.91 -17.11 13.31
N ALA A 241 6.08 -17.93 13.98
CA ALA A 241 6.57 -19.03 14.83
C ALA A 241 7.29 -20.10 13.99
N HIS A 242 6.73 -20.47 12.82
CA HIS A 242 7.33 -21.47 11.92
C HIS A 242 8.74 -21.07 11.46
N PHE A 243 8.96 -19.80 11.19
CA PHE A 243 10.27 -19.28 10.76
C PHE A 243 11.15 -18.78 11.91
N GLY A 244 10.77 -19.01 13.16
CA GLY A 244 11.57 -18.63 14.33
C GLY A 244 11.70 -17.14 14.57
N LEU A 245 10.73 -16.32 14.09
CA LEU A 245 10.73 -14.89 14.30
C LEU A 245 10.17 -14.48 15.67
N ILE A 246 9.45 -15.38 16.30
CA ILE A 246 8.89 -15.23 17.68
C ILE A 246 8.98 -16.55 18.42
#